data_fd08fb9d278622653bb1088fc12d4370
#
_entry.id   fd08fb9d278622653bb1088fc12d4370
#
_cell.length_a   1.000
_cell.length_b   1.000
_cell.length_c   1.000
_cell.angle_alpha   90.00
_cell.angle_beta   90.00
_cell.angle_gamma   90.00
#
_symmetry.space_group_name_H-M   'P 1'
#
loop_
_entity.id
_entity.type
_entity.pdbx_description
1 polymer ?
#
loop_
_entity_poly.entity_id
_entity_poly.type
_entity_poly.pdbx_seq_one_letter_code
_entity_poly.pdbx_strand_id
1 'polypeptide(L)'
;SGGARTDAGILQHADRIWGSDSNDPRDRVDIQRYTELVVPPEMIGAHVGPSPAHSTWRATDLSYRAAISLEGCSGFEWNILECSDEELASLKAFVALYKELRGLLHTGRVQHADFIDPALRGRGVVSADGTHAVWVVATTTNLRDVLAERLRVRGLDPNRTYRVRLRDEVGEPRWGWNTPQWIAAARNGGFETTGSLLEQIGLQVPPLWPMQAVILEFEAL
;
A
#
# COMPACT_ATOMS: atom_id res chain seq x y z
N SER A 1 -21.68 -4.13 4.90
CA SER A 1 -21.05 -5.00 5.90
C SER A 1 -21.82 -6.30 6.17
N GLY A 2 -23.14 -6.29 6.08
CA GLY A 2 -23.97 -7.50 6.19
C GLY A 2 -23.65 -8.41 7.39
N GLY A 3 -23.18 -7.86 8.52
CA GLY A 3 -22.76 -8.63 9.69
C GLY A 3 -21.40 -9.31 9.52
N ALA A 4 -20.51 -8.74 8.70
CA ALA A 4 -19.15 -9.24 8.42
C ALA A 4 -19.13 -10.68 7.85
N ARG A 5 -20.11 -11.05 7.07
CA ARG A 5 -20.16 -12.38 6.43
C ARG A 5 -19.21 -12.42 5.24
N THR A 6 -18.22 -13.31 5.34
CA THR A 6 -17.21 -13.55 4.31
C THR A 6 -17.13 -15.02 3.91
N ASP A 7 -18.21 -15.77 4.15
CA ASP A 7 -18.28 -17.19 3.80
C ASP A 7 -18.42 -17.40 2.29
N ALA A 8 -18.03 -18.57 1.82
CA ALA A 8 -18.08 -18.93 0.41
C ALA A 8 -19.52 -18.89 -0.17
N GLY A 9 -20.54 -19.03 0.65
CA GLY A 9 -21.95 -18.93 0.22
C GLY A 9 -22.30 -17.52 -0.22
N ILE A 10 -21.87 -16.47 0.51
CA ILE A 10 -22.14 -15.09 0.11
C ILE A 10 -21.37 -14.68 -1.14
N LEU A 11 -20.16 -15.22 -1.33
CA LEU A 11 -19.32 -14.92 -2.49
C LEU A 11 -19.89 -15.45 -3.82
N GLN A 12 -20.86 -16.37 -3.77
CA GLN A 12 -21.63 -16.80 -4.97
C GLN A 12 -22.62 -15.73 -5.45
N HIS A 13 -22.96 -14.76 -4.60
CA HIS A 13 -23.99 -13.76 -4.85
C HIS A 13 -23.47 -12.32 -4.77
N ALA A 14 -22.21 -12.12 -4.39
CA ALA A 14 -21.61 -10.81 -4.22
C ALA A 14 -20.24 -10.77 -4.90
N ASP A 15 -20.04 -9.78 -5.78
CA ASP A 15 -18.75 -9.56 -6.44
C ASP A 15 -17.70 -9.00 -5.47
N ARG A 16 -18.13 -8.41 -4.35
CA ARG A 16 -17.26 -7.79 -3.34
C ARG A 16 -17.85 -7.95 -1.96
N ILE A 17 -16.94 -7.92 -0.99
CA ILE A 17 -17.29 -7.86 0.41
C ILE A 17 -16.80 -6.55 1.02
N TRP A 18 -17.51 -6.10 2.04
CA TRP A 18 -17.10 -5.00 2.89
C TRP A 18 -16.60 -5.57 4.21
N GLY A 19 -15.27 -5.66 4.36
CA GLY A 19 -14.65 -6.36 5.48
C GLY A 19 -14.88 -5.70 6.85
N SER A 20 -15.16 -4.40 6.87
CA SER A 20 -15.47 -3.63 8.09
C SER A 20 -16.05 -2.27 7.72
N ASP A 21 -16.92 -1.71 8.55
CA ASP A 21 -17.43 -0.34 8.42
C ASP A 21 -16.39 0.72 8.83
N SER A 22 -15.25 0.32 9.38
CA SER A 22 -14.16 1.25 9.62
C SER A 22 -13.43 1.64 8.34
N ASN A 23 -13.43 2.92 8.01
CA ASN A 23 -12.61 3.54 6.96
C ASN A 23 -11.33 4.16 7.48
N ASP A 24 -11.04 4.02 8.76
CA ASP A 24 -9.77 4.44 9.33
C ASP A 24 -8.62 3.64 8.69
N PRO A 25 -7.70 4.25 7.94
CA PRO A 25 -6.65 3.53 7.23
C PRO A 25 -5.71 2.79 8.18
N ARG A 26 -5.52 3.28 9.42
CA ARG A 26 -4.71 2.57 10.42
C ARG A 26 -5.34 1.22 10.77
N ASP A 27 -6.66 1.16 10.93
CA ASP A 27 -7.37 -0.09 11.22
C ASP A 27 -7.45 -0.95 9.96
N ARG A 28 -7.64 -0.33 8.80
CA ARG A 28 -7.69 -1.02 7.50
C ARG A 28 -6.42 -1.80 7.16
N VAL A 29 -5.26 -1.35 7.59
CA VAL A 29 -3.99 -2.09 7.42
C VAL A 29 -4.12 -3.52 7.96
N ASP A 30 -4.67 -3.68 9.15
CA ASP A 30 -4.83 -5.00 9.77
C ASP A 30 -6.09 -5.71 9.23
N ILE A 31 -7.21 -5.00 9.05
CA ILE A 31 -8.45 -5.57 8.49
C ILE A 31 -8.21 -6.20 7.12
N GLN A 32 -7.57 -5.47 6.20
CA GLN A 32 -7.29 -5.97 4.85
C GLN A 32 -6.31 -7.14 4.89
N ARG A 33 -5.20 -7.01 5.63
CA ARG A 33 -4.20 -8.07 5.78
C ARG A 33 -4.81 -9.41 6.21
N TYR A 34 -5.72 -9.40 7.18
CA TYR A 34 -6.31 -10.65 7.67
C TYR A 34 -7.49 -11.13 6.82
N THR A 35 -8.24 -10.22 6.21
CA THR A 35 -9.33 -10.59 5.29
C THR A 35 -8.79 -11.26 4.03
N GLU A 36 -7.67 -10.79 3.48
CA GLU A 36 -7.09 -11.36 2.26
C GLU A 36 -6.45 -12.76 2.43
N LEU A 37 -6.37 -13.27 3.67
CA LEU A 37 -6.03 -14.68 3.91
C LEU A 37 -7.14 -15.64 3.45
N VAL A 38 -8.37 -15.16 3.32
CA VAL A 38 -9.56 -15.98 3.00
C VAL A 38 -10.34 -15.45 1.79
N VAL A 39 -10.11 -14.20 1.40
CA VAL A 39 -10.81 -13.56 0.27
C VAL A 39 -9.80 -12.85 -0.61
N PRO A 40 -9.83 -13.05 -1.93
CA PRO A 40 -8.94 -12.33 -2.84
C PRO A 40 -9.07 -10.80 -2.71
N PRO A 41 -7.97 -10.05 -2.79
CA PRO A 41 -7.97 -8.60 -2.55
C PRO A 41 -8.88 -7.82 -3.52
N GLU A 42 -9.04 -8.27 -4.75
CA GLU A 42 -9.95 -7.66 -5.73
C GLU A 42 -11.43 -7.76 -5.34
N MET A 43 -11.76 -8.65 -4.40
CA MET A 43 -13.11 -8.78 -3.83
C MET A 43 -13.28 -8.00 -2.53
N ILE A 44 -12.21 -7.41 -1.97
CA ILE A 44 -12.27 -6.64 -0.72
C ILE A 44 -12.43 -5.16 -1.05
N GLY A 45 -13.55 -4.56 -0.66
CA GLY A 45 -13.74 -3.11 -0.78
C GLY A 45 -12.74 -2.36 0.11
N ALA A 46 -12.01 -1.41 -0.49
CA ALA A 46 -11.06 -0.55 0.21
C ALA A 46 -11.28 0.89 -0.26
N HIS A 47 -11.80 1.74 0.62
CA HIS A 47 -12.20 3.09 0.23
C HIS A 47 -11.35 4.17 0.90
N VAL A 48 -11.08 5.21 0.13
CA VAL A 48 -10.56 6.47 0.67
C VAL A 48 -11.74 7.25 1.25
N GLY A 49 -11.73 7.45 2.56
CA GLY A 49 -12.72 8.25 3.27
C GLY A 49 -12.22 9.64 3.64
N PRO A 50 -13.06 10.48 4.29
CA PRO A 50 -12.67 11.79 4.81
C PRO A 50 -11.68 11.66 5.97
N SER A 51 -11.08 12.78 6.36
CA SER A 51 -10.30 12.92 7.58
C SER A 51 -10.90 14.04 8.45
N PRO A 52 -11.17 13.77 9.74
CA PRO A 52 -10.95 12.53 10.46
C PRO A 52 -11.88 11.38 10.05
N ALA A 53 -11.45 10.14 10.27
CA ALA A 53 -12.26 8.94 10.00
C ALA A 53 -13.47 8.90 10.97
N HIS A 54 -14.67 8.62 10.46
CA HIS A 54 -15.91 8.67 11.23
C HIS A 54 -15.96 7.66 12.38
N SER A 55 -15.27 6.51 12.23
CA SER A 55 -15.30 5.43 13.22
C SER A 55 -14.40 5.67 14.44
N THR A 56 -13.32 6.43 14.28
CA THR A 56 -12.27 6.58 15.30
C THR A 56 -11.91 8.03 15.62
N TRP A 57 -12.36 8.99 14.83
CA TRP A 57 -11.96 10.39 14.85
C TRP A 57 -10.46 10.62 14.63
N ARG A 58 -9.76 9.63 14.10
CA ARG A 58 -8.33 9.75 13.77
C ARG A 58 -8.15 10.53 12.48
N ALA A 59 -7.31 11.56 12.54
CA ALA A 59 -6.91 12.33 11.38
C ALA A 59 -5.65 11.72 10.75
N THR A 60 -5.66 11.54 9.43
CA THR A 60 -4.55 10.97 8.65
C THR A 60 -4.37 11.72 7.34
N ASP A 61 -3.16 11.70 6.81
CA ASP A 61 -2.86 12.30 5.51
C ASP A 61 -3.58 11.56 4.38
N LEU A 62 -3.93 12.28 3.31
CA LEU A 62 -4.59 11.68 2.15
C LEU A 62 -3.69 10.66 1.46
N SER A 63 -2.37 10.90 1.40
CA SER A 63 -1.39 9.94 0.87
C SER A 63 -1.42 8.59 1.60
N TYR A 64 -1.57 8.61 2.93
CA TYR A 64 -1.69 7.39 3.72
C TYR A 64 -3.00 6.66 3.45
N ARG A 65 -4.15 7.38 3.44
CA ARG A 65 -5.47 6.82 3.11
C ARG A 65 -5.47 6.16 1.72
N ALA A 66 -4.88 6.84 0.75
CA ALA A 66 -4.76 6.36 -0.63
C ALA A 66 -3.86 5.12 -0.74
N ALA A 67 -2.68 5.14 -0.10
CA ALA A 67 -1.75 4.00 -0.11
C ALA A 67 -2.39 2.72 0.44
N ILE A 68 -3.11 2.82 1.58
CA ILE A 68 -3.79 1.66 2.15
C ILE A 68 -4.97 1.20 1.29
N SER A 69 -5.67 2.12 0.64
CA SER A 69 -6.77 1.78 -0.28
C SER A 69 -6.30 1.00 -1.53
N LEU A 70 -5.04 1.13 -1.95
CA LEU A 70 -4.49 0.35 -3.07
C LEU A 70 -4.48 -1.16 -2.81
N GLU A 71 -4.54 -1.58 -1.57
CA GLU A 71 -4.44 -3.00 -1.19
C GLU A 71 -5.69 -3.83 -1.53
N GLY A 72 -6.79 -3.19 -1.94
CA GLY A 72 -8.04 -3.86 -2.30
C GLY A 72 -8.69 -3.28 -3.54
N CYS A 73 -9.99 -3.52 -3.70
CA CYS A 73 -10.79 -2.86 -4.72
C CYS A 73 -11.08 -1.43 -4.29
N SER A 74 -10.28 -0.49 -4.79
CA SER A 74 -10.31 0.91 -4.36
C SER A 74 -11.55 1.65 -4.81
N GLY A 75 -12.04 2.52 -3.95
CA GLY A 75 -13.16 3.43 -4.19
C GLY A 75 -13.11 4.62 -3.25
N PHE A 76 -14.18 5.42 -3.27
CA PHE A 76 -14.35 6.56 -2.38
C PHE A 76 -15.60 6.38 -1.53
N GLU A 77 -15.45 6.67 -0.23
CA GLU A 77 -16.56 6.84 0.69
C GLU A 77 -16.46 8.24 1.31
N TRP A 78 -16.62 9.23 0.46
CA TRP A 78 -16.43 10.63 0.79
C TRP A 78 -17.36 11.50 -0.07
N ASN A 79 -17.94 12.53 0.53
CA ASN A 79 -18.64 13.55 -0.24
C ASN A 79 -17.62 14.46 -0.95
N ILE A 80 -17.35 14.19 -2.21
CA ILE A 80 -16.34 14.91 -2.99
C ILE A 80 -16.64 16.40 -3.17
N LEU A 81 -17.88 16.84 -2.92
CA LEU A 81 -18.25 18.26 -2.94
C LEU A 81 -17.73 19.05 -1.72
N GLU A 82 -17.27 18.33 -0.68
CA GLU A 82 -16.67 18.91 0.54
C GLU A 82 -15.15 18.96 0.46
N CYS A 83 -14.54 18.38 -0.58
CA CYS A 83 -13.09 18.36 -0.74
C CYS A 83 -12.55 19.73 -1.15
N SER A 84 -11.38 20.08 -0.66
CA SER A 84 -10.60 21.20 -1.19
C SER A 84 -10.08 20.92 -2.61
N ASP A 85 -9.65 21.95 -3.31
CA ASP A 85 -9.05 21.80 -4.64
C ASP A 85 -7.78 20.93 -4.62
N GLU A 86 -6.98 21.05 -3.53
CA GLU A 86 -5.78 20.22 -3.34
C GLU A 86 -6.16 18.75 -3.09
N GLU A 87 -7.20 18.50 -2.29
CA GLU A 87 -7.70 17.13 -2.07
C GLU A 87 -8.24 16.54 -3.37
N LEU A 88 -9.00 17.29 -4.15
CA LEU A 88 -9.49 16.85 -5.46
C LEU A 88 -8.36 16.55 -6.44
N ALA A 89 -7.30 17.37 -6.46
CA ALA A 89 -6.11 17.10 -7.27
C ALA A 89 -5.42 15.80 -6.84
N SER A 90 -5.24 15.58 -5.53
CA SER A 90 -4.65 14.35 -4.99
C SER A 90 -5.53 13.13 -5.26
N LEU A 91 -6.86 13.23 -5.13
CA LEU A 91 -7.79 12.15 -5.48
C LEU A 91 -7.73 11.82 -6.97
N LYS A 92 -7.59 12.82 -7.84
CA LYS A 92 -7.40 12.62 -9.28
C LYS A 92 -6.10 11.87 -9.58
N ALA A 93 -5.00 12.24 -8.91
CA ALA A 93 -3.72 11.54 -9.01
C ALA A 93 -3.84 10.08 -8.52
N PHE A 94 -4.52 9.85 -7.41
CA PHE A 94 -4.81 8.51 -6.90
C PHE A 94 -5.60 7.65 -7.90
N VAL A 95 -6.64 8.20 -8.52
CA VAL A 95 -7.42 7.48 -9.54
C VAL A 95 -6.55 7.10 -10.74
N ALA A 96 -5.64 7.98 -11.17
CA ALA A 96 -4.72 7.70 -12.25
C ALA A 96 -3.77 6.55 -11.87
N LEU A 97 -3.14 6.65 -10.69
CA LEU A 97 -2.24 5.62 -10.14
C LEU A 97 -2.95 4.27 -10.00
N TYR A 98 -4.16 4.26 -9.41
CA TYR A 98 -4.91 3.01 -9.26
C TYR A 98 -5.27 2.38 -10.61
N LYS A 99 -5.71 3.17 -11.60
CA LYS A 99 -6.02 2.67 -12.94
C LYS A 99 -4.80 2.10 -13.65
N GLU A 100 -3.63 2.69 -13.45
CA GLU A 100 -2.36 2.19 -13.97
C GLU A 100 -2.01 0.84 -13.34
N LEU A 101 -2.09 0.74 -12.02
CA LEU A 101 -1.61 -0.42 -11.26
C LEU A 101 -2.63 -1.54 -11.08
N ARG A 102 -3.94 -1.27 -11.22
CA ARG A 102 -5.00 -2.24 -10.87
C ARG A 102 -4.91 -3.57 -11.63
N GLY A 103 -4.34 -3.57 -12.84
CA GLY A 103 -4.10 -4.81 -13.59
C GLY A 103 -3.20 -5.75 -12.78
N LEU A 104 -2.08 -5.25 -12.29
CA LEU A 104 -1.17 -5.99 -11.42
C LEU A 104 -1.82 -6.30 -10.06
N LEU A 105 -2.40 -5.29 -9.42
CA LEU A 105 -2.95 -5.41 -8.07
C LEU A 105 -4.04 -6.48 -7.94
N HIS A 106 -4.82 -6.73 -9.03
CA HIS A 106 -5.92 -7.68 -9.04
C HIS A 106 -5.57 -9.04 -9.64
N THR A 107 -4.41 -9.22 -10.27
CA THR A 107 -4.03 -10.48 -10.91
C THR A 107 -2.70 -11.04 -10.45
N GLY A 108 -1.91 -10.25 -9.75
CA GLY A 108 -0.62 -10.66 -9.23
C GLY A 108 -0.73 -11.50 -7.95
N ARG A 109 0.40 -12.00 -7.51
CA ARG A 109 0.52 -12.76 -6.26
C ARG A 109 0.76 -11.82 -5.09
N VAL A 110 -0.10 -11.88 -4.09
CA VAL A 110 0.06 -11.11 -2.84
C VAL A 110 1.26 -11.64 -2.05
N GLN A 111 2.03 -10.73 -1.51
CA GLN A 111 3.18 -10.98 -0.65
C GLN A 111 3.08 -10.11 0.61
N HIS A 112 3.50 -10.63 1.73
CA HIS A 112 3.62 -9.89 2.99
C HIS A 112 5.08 -9.83 3.43
N ALA A 113 5.49 -8.68 3.95
CA ALA A 113 6.78 -8.57 4.64
C ALA A 113 6.60 -8.92 6.12
N ASP A 114 7.52 -9.74 6.62
CA ASP A 114 7.58 -10.13 8.04
C ASP A 114 8.60 -9.22 8.74
N PHE A 115 8.13 -8.06 9.20
CA PHE A 115 8.92 -7.15 10.02
C PHE A 115 8.87 -7.57 11.49
N ILE A 116 10.00 -7.41 12.19
CA ILE A 116 10.10 -7.65 13.65
C ILE A 116 9.44 -6.49 14.40
N ASP A 117 9.58 -5.26 13.87
CA ASP A 117 8.90 -4.11 14.44
C ASP A 117 7.38 -4.18 14.16
N PRO A 118 6.55 -4.34 15.20
CA PRO A 118 5.10 -4.45 15.02
C PRO A 118 4.44 -3.17 14.52
N ALA A 119 5.16 -2.05 14.48
CA ALA A 119 4.68 -0.80 13.87
C ALA A 119 4.70 -0.84 12.34
N LEU A 120 5.57 -1.68 11.75
CA LEU A 120 5.69 -1.81 10.29
C LEU A 120 4.72 -2.84 9.72
N ARG A 121 4.16 -2.51 8.58
CA ARG A 121 3.40 -3.43 7.72
C ARG A 121 3.91 -3.28 6.30
N GLY A 122 4.17 -4.38 5.65
CA GLY A 122 4.54 -4.42 4.25
C GLY A 122 3.64 -5.40 3.50
N ARG A 123 3.00 -4.91 2.46
CA ARG A 123 2.20 -5.71 1.55
C ARG A 123 2.58 -5.37 0.12
N GLY A 124 2.79 -6.38 -0.68
CA GLY A 124 3.11 -6.24 -2.10
C GLY A 124 2.28 -7.15 -2.98
N VAL A 125 2.28 -6.82 -4.25
CA VAL A 125 1.74 -7.67 -5.31
C VAL A 125 2.82 -7.81 -6.36
N VAL A 126 3.08 -9.05 -6.79
CA VAL A 126 4.10 -9.38 -7.79
C VAL A 126 3.42 -10.07 -8.96
N SER A 127 3.73 -9.67 -10.18
CA SER A 127 3.23 -10.31 -11.41
C SER A 127 3.61 -11.79 -11.46
N ALA A 128 2.83 -12.58 -12.18
CA ALA A 128 3.03 -14.03 -12.28
C ALA A 128 4.41 -14.40 -12.84
N ASP A 129 4.95 -13.58 -13.72
CA ASP A 129 6.26 -13.74 -14.35
C ASP A 129 7.41 -13.08 -13.59
N GLY A 130 7.12 -12.42 -12.46
CA GLY A 130 8.12 -11.75 -11.64
C GLY A 130 8.70 -10.47 -12.24
N THR A 131 8.13 -9.94 -13.32
CA THR A 131 8.69 -8.77 -14.02
C THR A 131 8.23 -7.42 -13.43
N HIS A 132 7.14 -7.42 -12.67
CA HIS A 132 6.56 -6.20 -12.11
C HIS A 132 6.07 -6.45 -10.69
N ALA A 133 6.35 -5.52 -9.79
CA ALA A 133 5.83 -5.56 -8.42
C ALA A 133 5.50 -4.16 -7.91
N VAL A 134 4.51 -4.10 -7.03
CA VAL A 134 4.18 -2.90 -6.25
C VAL A 134 4.10 -3.28 -4.78
N TRP A 135 4.71 -2.47 -3.93
CA TRP A 135 4.71 -2.66 -2.49
C TRP A 135 4.25 -1.39 -1.77
N VAL A 136 3.38 -1.57 -0.80
CA VAL A 136 3.02 -0.56 0.20
C VAL A 136 3.72 -0.95 1.50
N VAL A 137 4.53 -0.03 2.03
CA VAL A 137 5.12 -0.18 3.37
C VAL A 137 4.57 0.94 4.24
N ALA A 138 3.87 0.57 5.29
CA ALA A 138 3.13 1.49 6.14
C ALA A 138 3.55 1.36 7.61
N THR A 139 3.41 2.45 8.36
CA THR A 139 3.52 2.45 9.81
C THR A 139 2.15 2.66 10.45
N THR A 140 1.92 1.94 11.54
CA THR A 140 0.69 2.04 12.34
C THR A 140 0.88 2.87 13.61
N THR A 141 2.11 2.98 14.09
CA THR A 141 2.53 3.73 15.29
C THR A 141 4.00 4.09 15.18
N ASN A 142 4.61 4.62 16.25
CA ASN A 142 6.04 4.90 16.28
C ASN A 142 6.87 3.62 16.08
N LEU A 143 7.91 3.73 15.28
CA LEU A 143 8.94 2.69 15.17
C LEU A 143 9.66 2.52 16.50
N ARG A 144 10.10 1.29 16.79
CA ARG A 144 10.91 0.98 17.98
C ARG A 144 12.33 1.51 17.88
N ASP A 145 12.87 1.47 16.64
CA ASP A 145 14.25 1.84 16.37
C ASP A 145 14.34 3.05 15.43
N VAL A 146 15.45 3.78 15.54
CA VAL A 146 15.76 4.94 14.69
C VAL A 146 15.97 4.53 13.23
N LEU A 147 16.46 3.31 13.00
CA LEU A 147 16.60 2.70 11.68
C LEU A 147 15.53 1.64 11.50
N ALA A 148 14.64 1.86 10.55
CA ALA A 148 13.65 0.87 10.17
C ALA A 148 14.32 -0.37 9.55
N GLU A 149 13.60 -1.47 9.50
CA GLU A 149 14.06 -2.71 8.89
C GLU A 149 14.15 -2.61 7.36
N ARG A 150 14.62 -3.68 6.74
CA ARG A 150 14.70 -3.77 5.28
C ARG A 150 13.50 -4.50 4.70
N LEU A 151 12.91 -3.91 3.67
CA LEU A 151 11.91 -4.58 2.84
C LEU A 151 12.63 -5.55 1.90
N ARG A 152 12.45 -6.84 2.11
CA ARG A 152 12.86 -7.89 1.15
C ARG A 152 11.74 -8.13 0.16
N VAL A 153 12.02 -7.85 -1.10
CA VAL A 153 11.04 -7.97 -2.19
C VAL A 153 11.14 -9.37 -2.78
N ARG A 154 10.26 -10.26 -2.33
CA ARG A 154 10.22 -11.65 -2.78
C ARG A 154 9.40 -11.80 -4.07
N GLY A 155 9.71 -12.83 -4.84
CA GLY A 155 8.95 -13.24 -6.01
C GLY A 155 9.33 -12.56 -7.32
N LEU A 156 10.31 -11.66 -7.31
CA LEU A 156 10.96 -11.13 -8.50
C LEU A 156 11.94 -12.18 -9.09
N ASP A 157 12.28 -12.05 -10.38
CA ASP A 157 13.33 -12.88 -10.98
C ASP A 157 14.71 -12.41 -10.46
N PRO A 158 15.47 -13.26 -9.74
CA PRO A 158 16.75 -12.87 -9.15
C PRO A 158 17.81 -12.48 -10.18
N ASN A 159 17.66 -12.93 -11.42
CA ASN A 159 18.64 -12.72 -12.52
C ASN A 159 18.35 -11.45 -13.33
N ARG A 160 17.24 -10.77 -13.08
CA ARG A 160 16.88 -9.53 -13.78
C ARG A 160 17.32 -8.30 -13.03
N THR A 161 17.50 -7.22 -13.79
CA THR A 161 17.64 -5.86 -13.26
C THR A 161 16.26 -5.21 -13.22
N TYR A 162 16.01 -4.48 -12.15
CA TYR A 162 14.75 -3.77 -11.91
C TYR A 162 15.02 -2.29 -11.72
N ARG A 163 14.15 -1.47 -12.31
CA ARG A 163 14.02 -0.05 -11.94
C ARG A 163 13.08 0.05 -10.75
N VAL A 164 13.58 0.70 -9.70
CA VAL A 164 12.82 0.95 -8.46
C VAL A 164 12.38 2.39 -8.42
N ARG A 165 11.08 2.64 -8.31
CA ARG A 165 10.49 3.99 -8.22
C ARG A 165 9.73 4.15 -6.91
N LEU A 166 9.78 5.37 -6.36
CA LEU A 166 8.88 5.81 -5.30
C LEU A 166 7.68 6.48 -5.98
N ARG A 167 6.46 6.02 -5.64
CA ARG A 167 5.20 6.53 -6.17
C ARG A 167 4.57 7.43 -5.11
N ASP A 168 4.77 8.74 -5.24
CA ASP A 168 4.30 9.76 -4.29
C ASP A 168 3.41 10.84 -4.94
N GLU A 169 2.77 10.50 -6.05
CA GLU A 169 1.90 11.40 -6.82
C GLU A 169 0.67 11.88 -6.04
N VAL A 170 0.24 11.11 -5.03
CA VAL A 170 -0.92 11.45 -4.18
C VAL A 170 -0.52 12.39 -3.05
N GLY A 171 0.73 12.41 -2.69
CA GLY A 171 1.32 13.24 -1.65
C GLY A 171 2.53 12.58 -1.01
N GLU A 172 3.46 13.41 -0.57
CA GLU A 172 4.72 12.94 0.01
C GLU A 172 4.51 12.40 1.43
N PRO A 173 4.99 11.16 1.71
CA PRO A 173 5.00 10.65 3.07
C PRO A 173 6.05 11.36 3.92
N ARG A 174 5.83 11.41 5.22
CA ARG A 174 6.75 12.01 6.19
C ARG A 174 7.57 10.94 6.89
N TRP A 175 8.85 11.20 7.05
CA TRP A 175 9.79 10.35 7.79
C TRP A 175 10.82 11.18 8.57
N GLY A 176 11.58 10.49 9.43
CA GLY A 176 12.62 11.09 10.28
C GLY A 176 13.94 11.36 9.54
N TRP A 177 14.99 11.62 10.29
CA TRP A 177 16.24 12.21 9.80
C TRP A 177 17.15 11.26 9.03
N ASN A 178 17.05 9.96 9.21
CA ASN A 178 17.92 8.98 8.56
C ASN A 178 17.32 8.48 7.24
N THR A 179 17.08 9.40 6.31
CA THR A 179 16.56 9.07 4.99
C THR A 179 17.55 8.19 4.21
N PRO A 180 17.16 7.01 3.74
CA PRO A 180 18.00 6.19 2.91
C PRO A 180 18.39 6.89 1.62
N GLN A 181 19.67 6.77 1.21
CA GLN A 181 20.20 7.48 0.02
C GLN A 181 19.47 7.13 -1.28
N TRP A 182 18.92 5.93 -1.39
CA TRP A 182 18.20 5.49 -2.58
C TRP A 182 16.88 6.27 -2.84
N ILE A 183 16.28 6.88 -1.81
CA ILE A 183 15.00 7.60 -1.90
C ILE A 183 15.05 8.72 -2.96
N ALA A 184 16.11 9.51 -2.96
CA ALA A 184 16.24 10.62 -3.91
C ALA A 184 16.27 10.12 -5.37
N ALA A 185 16.98 9.04 -5.64
CA ALA A 185 17.03 8.45 -6.97
C ALA A 185 15.68 7.80 -7.35
N ALA A 186 15.05 7.09 -6.41
CA ALA A 186 13.73 6.46 -6.63
C ALA A 186 12.64 7.50 -6.98
N ARG A 187 12.70 8.68 -6.39
CA ARG A 187 11.77 9.79 -6.66
C ARG A 187 12.08 10.48 -8.00
N ASN A 188 13.35 10.56 -8.40
CA ASN A 188 13.80 11.24 -9.60
C ASN A 188 13.98 10.29 -10.81
N GLY A 189 12.98 9.49 -11.11
CA GLY A 189 12.98 8.58 -12.26
C GLY A 189 13.37 7.14 -11.96
N GLY A 190 13.80 6.84 -10.74
CA GLY A 190 14.16 5.50 -10.31
C GLY A 190 15.65 5.23 -10.26
N PHE A 191 16.01 4.13 -9.63
CA PHE A 191 17.37 3.57 -9.66
C PHE A 191 17.31 2.08 -10.04
N GLU A 192 18.43 1.55 -10.49
CA GLU A 192 18.52 0.19 -10.98
C GLU A 192 19.20 -0.72 -9.94
N THR A 193 18.67 -1.93 -9.77
CA THR A 193 19.22 -2.95 -8.89
C THR A 193 18.78 -4.34 -9.35
N THR A 194 19.44 -5.40 -8.87
CA THR A 194 19.09 -6.78 -9.26
C THR A 194 18.00 -7.36 -8.36
N GLY A 195 17.18 -8.27 -8.93
CA GLY A 195 16.20 -9.02 -8.15
C GLY A 195 16.84 -9.78 -6.99
N SER A 196 18.03 -10.34 -7.20
CA SER A 196 18.80 -11.01 -6.13
C SER A 196 19.12 -10.09 -4.95
N LEU A 197 19.53 -8.84 -5.18
CA LEU A 197 19.78 -7.87 -4.10
C LEU A 197 18.48 -7.48 -3.40
N LEU A 198 17.39 -7.30 -4.15
CA LEU A 198 16.09 -6.97 -3.59
C LEU A 198 15.54 -8.07 -2.69
N GLU A 199 15.75 -9.34 -3.06
CA GLU A 199 15.27 -10.47 -2.27
C GLU A 199 16.16 -10.78 -1.06
N GLN A 200 17.48 -10.81 -1.24
CA GLN A 200 18.41 -11.26 -0.20
C GLN A 200 18.77 -10.17 0.80
N ILE A 201 19.00 -8.96 0.32
CA ILE A 201 19.39 -7.82 1.15
C ILE A 201 18.21 -6.91 1.46
N GLY A 202 17.40 -6.60 0.44
CA GLY A 202 16.26 -5.71 0.53
C GLY A 202 16.65 -4.23 0.60
N LEU A 203 15.62 -3.38 0.57
CA LEU A 203 15.74 -1.93 0.68
C LEU A 203 15.50 -1.47 2.11
N GLN A 204 16.38 -0.62 2.63
CA GLN A 204 16.17 0.04 3.91
C GLN A 204 14.88 0.87 3.85
N VAL A 205 13.89 0.52 4.67
CA VAL A 205 12.66 1.32 4.78
C VAL A 205 13.02 2.68 5.37
N PRO A 206 12.50 3.82 4.83
CA PRO A 206 12.67 5.10 5.50
C PRO A 206 12.01 5.06 6.89
N PRO A 207 12.56 5.76 7.88
CA PRO A 207 12.00 5.78 9.24
C PRO A 207 10.70 6.62 9.26
N LEU A 208 9.64 6.05 8.71
CA LEU A 208 8.33 6.68 8.57
C LEU A 208 7.79 7.12 9.93
N TRP A 209 7.16 8.28 9.97
CA TRP A 209 6.37 8.70 11.11
C TRP A 209 5.10 7.84 11.23
N PRO A 210 4.42 7.84 12.38
CA PRO A 210 3.17 7.10 12.55
C PRO A 210 2.14 7.45 11.48
N MET A 211 1.44 6.44 10.99
CA MET A 211 0.41 6.59 9.96
C MET A 211 0.94 7.28 8.69
N GLN A 212 2.11 6.83 8.24
CA GLN A 212 2.68 7.16 6.94
C GLN A 212 2.92 5.89 6.15
N ALA A 213 2.94 5.99 4.83
CA ALA A 213 3.22 4.87 3.95
C ALA A 213 4.04 5.30 2.74
N VAL A 214 4.87 4.42 2.24
CA VAL A 214 5.54 4.55 0.94
C VAL A 214 4.99 3.51 -0.03
N ILE A 215 4.80 3.92 -1.27
CA ILE A 215 4.45 3.03 -2.38
C ILE A 215 5.71 2.88 -3.24
N LEU A 216 6.17 1.66 -3.40
CA LEU A 216 7.36 1.32 -4.19
C LEU A 216 6.96 0.45 -5.37
N GLU A 217 7.46 0.81 -6.53
CA GLU A 217 7.24 0.06 -7.76
C GLU A 217 8.55 -0.48 -8.30
N PHE A 218 8.51 -1.70 -8.80
CA PHE A 218 9.65 -2.47 -9.31
C PHE A 218 9.31 -2.98 -10.71
N GLU A 219 10.01 -2.52 -11.73
CA GLU A 219 9.81 -2.93 -13.12
C GLU A 219 11.09 -3.52 -13.69
N ALA A 220 11.00 -4.71 -14.29
CA ALA A 220 12.13 -5.33 -14.99
C ALA A 220 12.53 -4.50 -16.22
N LEU A 221 13.83 -4.39 -16.45
CA LEU A 221 14.42 -3.72 -17.60
C LEU A 221 14.70 -4.69 -18.73
#